data_24ef41d36cf47d4952973e1d243ef3fb
#
_entry.id   24ef41d36cf47d4952973e1d243ef3fb
#
_cell.length_a   1.000
_cell.length_b   1.000
_cell.length_c   1.000
_cell.angle_alpha   90.00
_cell.angle_beta   90.00
_cell.angle_gamma   90.00
#
_symmetry.space_group_name_H-M   'P 1'
#
loop_
_entity.id
_entity.type
_entity.pdbx_description
1 polymer ?
#
loop_
_entity_poly.entity_id
_entity_poly.type
_entity_poly.pdbx_seq_one_letter_code
_entity_poly.pdbx_strand_id
1 'polypeptide(L)' 'MIEVEGEVVEPRSNGFFLVKLTQGPEVLAHLGGKLRKHFIRVIPGDRVTVELSPYDLTRGRITFRHRT' A
#
# COMPACT_ATOMS: atom_id res chain seq x y z
N MET A 1 0.57 4.89 -14.22
CA MET A 1 0.19 4.40 -12.88
C MET A 1 -0.29 5.56 -12.05
N ILE A 2 -1.25 5.31 -11.21
CA ILE A 2 -1.86 6.35 -10.37
C ILE A 2 -1.26 6.24 -8.98
N GLU A 3 -0.59 7.29 -8.52
CA GLU A 3 -0.05 7.33 -7.16
C GLU A 3 -1.02 8.00 -6.22
N VAL A 4 -1.34 7.32 -5.14
CA VAL A 4 -2.23 7.86 -4.10
C VAL A 4 -1.66 7.54 -2.73
N GLU A 5 -2.12 8.26 -1.73
CA GLU A 5 -1.66 8.05 -0.37
C GLU A 5 -2.74 7.40 0.47
N GLY A 6 -2.30 6.64 1.46
CA GLY A 6 -3.21 5.99 2.35
C GLY A 6 -2.54 5.56 3.64
N GLU A 7 -3.32 4.88 4.47
CA GLU A 7 -2.85 4.39 5.74
C GLU A 7 -3.13 2.89 5.82
N VAL A 8 -2.14 2.13 6.26
CA VAL A 8 -2.28 0.68 6.39
C VAL A 8 -3.26 0.38 7.53
N VAL A 9 -4.29 -0.42 7.22
CA VAL A 9 -5.29 -0.81 8.19
C VAL A 9 -4.87 -2.12 8.86
N GLU A 10 -4.58 -3.14 8.06
CA GLU A 10 -4.22 -4.44 8.60
C GLU A 10 -3.57 -5.29 7.52
N PRO A 11 -2.74 -6.26 7.93
CA PRO A 11 -2.23 -7.23 6.98
C PRO A 11 -3.31 -8.23 6.58
N ARG A 12 -3.21 -8.72 5.36
CA ARG A 12 -4.09 -9.74 4.83
C ARG A 12 -3.25 -10.92 4.35
N SER A 13 -3.92 -11.98 3.92
CA SER A 13 -3.22 -13.17 3.45
C SER A 13 -2.45 -12.89 2.17
N ASN A 14 -1.46 -13.74 1.89
CA ASN A 14 -0.66 -13.71 0.66
C ASN A 14 0.16 -12.42 0.47
N GLY A 15 0.55 -11.80 1.59
CA GLY A 15 1.41 -10.63 1.52
C GLY A 15 0.72 -9.34 1.14
N PHE A 16 -0.61 -9.32 1.14
CA PHE A 16 -1.36 -8.11 0.88
C PHE A 16 -1.63 -7.36 2.18
N PHE A 17 -1.87 -6.06 2.03
CA PHE A 17 -2.28 -5.19 3.13
C PHE A 17 -3.54 -4.45 2.73
N LEU A 18 -4.46 -4.31 3.67
CA LEU A 18 -5.62 -3.45 3.46
C LEU A 18 -5.17 -2.02 3.74
N VAL A 19 -5.35 -1.14 2.76
CA VAL A 19 -4.94 0.26 2.86
C VAL A 19 -6.15 1.14 2.65
N LYS A 20 -6.40 2.04 3.60
CA LYS A 20 -7.45 3.04 3.47
C LYS A 20 -6.87 4.26 2.80
N LEU A 21 -7.33 4.56 1.60
CA LEU A 21 -6.83 5.71 0.87
C LEU A 21 -7.29 7.01 1.53
N THR A 22 -6.44 8.01 1.50
CA THR A 22 -6.75 9.31 2.09
C THR A 22 -8.01 9.90 1.44
N GLN A 23 -8.12 9.76 0.13
CA GLN A 23 -9.28 10.25 -0.60
C GLN A 23 -9.81 9.11 -1.47
N GLY A 24 -10.50 8.17 -0.84
CA GLY A 24 -11.03 7.08 -1.61
C GLY A 24 -11.33 5.85 -0.76
N PRO A 25 -11.64 4.75 -1.43
CA PRO A 25 -12.00 3.52 -0.75
C PRO A 25 -10.77 2.79 -0.20
N GLU A 26 -11.03 1.68 0.48
CA GLU A 26 -9.97 0.76 0.86
C GLU A 26 -9.56 -0.07 -0.34
N VAL A 27 -8.26 -0.34 -0.43
CA VAL A 27 -7.71 -1.17 -1.51
C VAL A 27 -6.81 -2.22 -0.91
N LEU A 28 -6.56 -3.28 -1.66
CA LEU A 28 -5.57 -4.29 -1.29
C LEU A 28 -4.28 -3.97 -2.01
N ALA A 29 -3.18 -3.91 -1.26
CA ALA A 29 -1.88 -3.57 -1.83
C ALA A 29 -0.82 -4.52 -1.32
N HIS A 30 0.13 -4.85 -2.18
CA HIS A 30 1.29 -5.64 -1.79
C HIS A 30 2.53 -4.75 -1.80
N LEU A 31 3.60 -5.23 -1.17
CA LEU A 31 4.85 -4.46 -1.14
C LEU A 31 5.49 -4.43 -2.51
N GLY A 32 5.93 -3.25 -2.94
CA GLY A 32 6.69 -3.11 -4.17
C GLY A 32 8.08 -3.71 -4.01
N GLY A 33 8.76 -3.90 -5.15
CA GLY A 33 10.04 -4.59 -5.15
C GLY A 33 11.10 -3.95 -4.28
N LYS A 34 11.17 -2.62 -4.25
CA LYS A 34 12.16 -1.93 -3.44
C LYS A 34 11.95 -2.17 -1.96
N LEU A 35 10.71 -2.13 -1.49
CA LEU A 35 10.41 -2.35 -0.09
C LEU A 35 10.73 -3.78 0.32
N ARG A 36 10.41 -4.73 -0.56
CA ARG A 36 10.71 -6.14 -0.30
C ARG A 36 12.22 -6.38 -0.28
N LYS A 37 12.93 -5.78 -1.22
CA LYS A 37 14.37 -5.94 -1.34
C LYS A 37 15.09 -5.43 -0.10
N HIS A 38 14.60 -4.34 0.48
CA HIS A 38 15.23 -3.74 1.67
C HIS A 38 14.59 -4.19 2.97
N PHE A 39 13.72 -5.20 2.91
CA PHE A 39 13.05 -5.76 4.09
C PHE A 39 12.34 -4.69 4.92
N ILE A 40 11.74 -3.73 4.24
CA ILE A 40 10.99 -2.67 4.91
C ILE A 40 9.72 -3.28 5.51
N ARG A 41 9.55 -3.09 6.80
CA ARG A 41 8.39 -3.62 7.50
C ARG A 41 7.27 -2.59 7.48
N VAL A 42 6.08 -3.04 7.09
CA VAL A 42 4.88 -2.20 7.06
C VAL A 42 3.92 -2.74 8.11
N ILE A 43 3.46 -1.86 8.98
CA ILE A 43 2.55 -2.23 10.07
C ILE A 43 1.30 -1.35 10.03
N PRO A 44 0.21 -1.78 10.70
CA PRO A 44 -0.99 -0.95 10.78
C PRO A 44 -0.67 0.44 11.32
N GLY A 45 -1.28 1.44 10.70
CA GLY A 45 -1.05 2.83 11.07
C GLY A 45 0.01 3.52 10.24
N ASP A 46 0.83 2.77 9.50
CA ASP A 46 1.84 3.40 8.66
C ASP A 46 1.18 4.12 7.49
N ARG A 47 1.73 5.30 7.17
CA ARG A 47 1.31 6.02 5.97
C ARG A 47 2.16 5.53 4.81
N VAL A 48 1.50 5.30 3.69
CA VAL A 48 2.17 4.72 2.52
C VAL A 48 1.71 5.41 1.26
N THR A 49 2.56 5.32 0.23
CA THR A 49 2.19 5.70 -1.12
C THR A 49 1.90 4.41 -1.87
N VAL A 50 0.78 4.37 -2.56
CA VAL A 50 0.32 3.20 -3.30
C VAL A 50 0.19 3.57 -4.76
N GLU A 51 0.72 2.71 -5.64
CA GLU A 51 0.47 2.82 -7.07
C GLU A 51 -0.71 1.92 -7.42
N LEU A 52 -1.73 2.51 -8.02
CA LEU A 52 -2.91 1.78 -8.47
C LEU A 52 -2.80 1.55 -9.97
N SER A 53 -3.25 0.37 -10.40
CA SER A 53 -3.39 0.10 -11.82
C SER A 53 -4.63 0.82 -12.35
N PRO A 54 -4.55 1.49 -13.50
CA PRO A 54 -5.77 2.06 -14.09
C PRO A 54 -6.76 0.99 -14.53
N TYR A 55 -6.31 -0.26 -14.61
CA TYR A 55 -7.18 -1.36 -14.99
C TYR A 55 -7.91 -1.97 -13.81
N ASP A 56 -7.42 -1.74 -12.59
CA ASP A 56 -8.06 -2.28 -11.39
C ASP A 56 -7.73 -1.39 -10.20
N LEU A 57 -8.63 -0.46 -9.92
CA LEU A 57 -8.41 0.53 -8.85
C LEU A 57 -8.64 -0.04 -7.45
N THR A 58 -8.98 -1.32 -7.34
CA THR A 58 -9.14 -1.96 -6.04
C THR A 58 -7.86 -2.60 -5.54
N ARG A 59 -6.83 -2.63 -6.37
CA ARG A 59 -5.55 -3.25 -6.03
C ARG A 59 -4.40 -2.35 -6.38
N GLY A 60 -3.32 -2.46 -5.60
CA GLY A 60 -2.18 -1.62 -5.84
C GLY A 60 -0.90 -2.20 -5.29
N ARG A 61 0.13 -1.39 -5.35
CA ARG A 61 1.46 -1.74 -4.88
C ARG A 61 1.96 -0.62 -3.98
N ILE A 62 2.41 -0.98 -2.78
CA ILE A 62 2.99 -0.01 -1.87
C ILE A 62 4.40 0.29 -2.34
N THR A 63 4.66 1.54 -2.72
CA THR A 63 5.96 1.92 -3.27
C THR A 63 6.81 2.72 -2.29
N PHE A 64 6.18 3.25 -1.24
CA PHE A 64 6.91 4.05 -0.28
C PHE A 64 6.18 4.03 1.06
N ARG A 65 6.96 3.96 2.14
CA ARG A 65 6.41 4.04 3.49
C ARG A 65 6.93 5.33 4.13
N HIS A 66 5.99 6.16 4.58
CA HIS A 66 6.32 7.40 5.26
C HIS A 66 6.35 7.15 6.76
N ARG A 67 7.48 7.38 7.36
CA ARG A 67 7.61 7.22 8.82
C ARG A 67 8.22 8.49 9.38
N THR A 68 7.49 9.10 10.29
CA THR A 68 7.96 10.30 10.97
C THR A 68 8.58 9.94 12.31
#